data_1a5be21becf6af18213ed8164eebeab6
#
_entry.id   1a5be21becf6af18213ed8164eebeab6
#
_cell.length_a   1.000
_cell.length_b   1.000
_cell.length_c   1.000
_cell.angle_alpha   90.00
_cell.angle_beta   90.00
_cell.angle_gamma   90.00
#
_symmetry.space_group_name_H-M   'P 1'
#
loop_
_entity.id
_entity.type
_entity.pdbx_description
1 polymer ?
#
loop_
_entity_poly.entity_id
_entity_poly.type
_entity_poly.pdbx_seq_one_letter_code
_entity_poly.pdbx_strand_id
1 'polypeptide(L)'
;MNPGDMLFATRRGDLLFAAPEDVAIARDLGGVRRCLAHAAAAVARGRYAAGFLAYEAAGAFDPALRTHAPGPLPLAWFGLYKNPPLAGPGPGRPDGRYQVGPWTPLLPAGAYRAAIERIRDLIVAGDTYQVNYTFPLQAAFRGDTLAWFRCLCRAQQADFCAYVDTGRFRLLSASPELFFRLGGGAIETRPMKGTAHRGRWPEEDRR
;
A
#
# COMPACT_ATOMS: atom_id res chain seq x y z
N MET A 1 14.89 -1.93 -12.27
CA MET A 1 14.93 -1.10 -11.05
C MET A 1 15.92 -1.71 -10.09
N ASN A 2 16.65 -0.91 -9.37
CA ASN A 2 17.67 -1.32 -8.41
C ASN A 2 17.09 -1.26 -6.97
N PRO A 3 17.73 -1.95 -6.01
CA PRO A 3 17.38 -1.78 -4.61
C PRO A 3 17.41 -0.31 -4.18
N GLY A 4 16.34 0.14 -3.56
CA GLY A 4 16.14 1.54 -3.16
C GLY A 4 15.38 2.39 -4.17
N ASP A 5 15.18 1.93 -5.40
CA ASP A 5 14.34 2.65 -6.37
C ASP A 5 12.85 2.56 -6.02
N MET A 6 12.14 3.65 -6.24
CA MET A 6 10.69 3.71 -6.09
C MET A 6 10.04 4.34 -7.33
N LEU A 7 8.97 3.73 -7.80
CA LEU A 7 8.21 4.20 -8.94
C LEU A 7 6.78 4.46 -8.54
N PHE A 8 6.32 5.69 -8.71
CA PHE A 8 4.90 6.04 -8.61
C PHE A 8 4.32 6.14 -10.01
N ALA A 9 3.33 5.30 -10.31
CA ALA A 9 2.65 5.30 -11.59
C ALA A 9 1.26 5.93 -11.44
N THR A 10 1.01 7.00 -12.20
CA THR A 10 -0.24 7.73 -12.22
C THR A 10 -0.78 7.81 -13.64
N ARG A 11 -2.03 8.19 -13.82
CA ARG A 11 -2.60 8.45 -15.16
C ARG A 11 -1.89 9.59 -15.92
N ARG A 12 -1.19 10.48 -15.21
CA ARG A 12 -0.47 11.63 -15.78
C ARG A 12 0.98 11.30 -16.17
N GLY A 13 1.47 10.12 -15.78
CA GLY A 13 2.84 9.70 -16.01
C GLY A 13 3.46 9.07 -14.77
N ASP A 14 4.68 8.62 -14.93
CA ASP A 14 5.47 8.00 -13.89
C ASP A 14 6.38 9.01 -13.19
N LEU A 15 6.64 8.78 -11.91
CA LEU A 15 7.65 9.46 -11.12
C LEU A 15 8.61 8.41 -10.56
N LEU A 16 9.84 8.39 -11.04
CA LEU A 16 10.89 7.47 -10.60
C LEU A 16 11.84 8.19 -9.64
N PHE A 17 11.90 7.73 -8.41
CA PHE A 17 12.95 8.02 -7.45
C PHE A 17 14.02 6.94 -7.57
N ALA A 18 15.21 7.30 -7.98
CA ALA A 18 16.30 6.35 -8.23
C ALA A 18 17.55 6.67 -7.41
N ALA A 19 18.28 5.63 -7.04
CA ALA A 19 19.57 5.70 -6.36
C ALA A 19 19.53 6.57 -5.08
N PRO A 20 18.88 6.13 -4.00
CA PRO A 20 18.87 6.86 -2.74
C PRO A 20 20.29 7.04 -2.20
N GLU A 21 20.63 8.24 -1.69
CA GLU A 21 21.91 8.49 -0.99
C GLU A 21 21.92 7.84 0.40
N ASP A 22 20.75 7.69 1.02
CA ASP A 22 20.56 7.13 2.34
C ASP A 22 19.17 6.50 2.47
N VAL A 23 18.99 5.64 3.45
CA VAL A 23 17.72 4.95 3.71
C VAL A 23 17.39 5.00 5.21
N ALA A 24 16.28 5.64 5.54
CA ALA A 24 15.73 5.61 6.88
C ALA A 24 14.82 4.38 7.06
N ILE A 25 15.12 3.55 8.08
CA ILE A 25 14.37 2.30 8.33
C ILE A 25 13.97 2.21 9.81
N ALA A 26 12.73 1.78 10.07
CA ALA A 26 12.29 1.37 11.40
C ALA A 26 11.74 -0.06 11.36
N ARG A 27 12.16 -0.90 12.31
CA ARG A 27 11.73 -2.29 12.46
C ARG A 27 10.89 -2.53 13.71
N ASP A 28 10.85 -1.54 14.60
CA ASP A 28 10.08 -1.52 15.84
C ASP A 28 9.32 -0.19 15.98
N LEU A 29 8.33 -0.15 16.87
CA LEU A 29 7.50 1.03 17.09
C LEU A 29 8.31 2.23 17.58
N GLY A 30 9.31 2.01 18.44
CA GLY A 30 10.18 3.08 18.95
C GLY A 30 11.02 3.74 17.84
N GLY A 31 11.33 3.03 16.77
CA GLY A 31 12.08 3.52 15.61
C GLY A 31 11.25 4.36 14.63
N VAL A 32 9.92 4.18 14.60
CA VAL A 32 9.06 4.79 13.56
C VAL A 32 9.15 6.31 13.57
N ARG A 33 8.99 6.95 14.72
CA ARG A 33 9.06 8.43 14.84
C ARG A 33 10.45 8.97 14.48
N ARG A 34 11.52 8.25 14.87
CA ARG A 34 12.90 8.62 14.51
C ARG A 34 13.14 8.50 13.01
N CYS A 35 12.62 7.45 12.38
CA CYS A 35 12.68 7.25 10.93
C CYS A 35 12.01 8.42 10.18
N LEU A 36 10.81 8.82 10.60
CA LEU A 36 10.10 9.96 10.04
C LEU A 36 10.84 11.29 10.27
N ALA A 37 11.38 11.50 11.48
CA ALA A 37 12.17 12.70 11.79
C ALA A 37 13.44 12.78 10.92
N HIS A 38 14.11 11.65 10.67
CA HIS A 38 15.26 11.58 9.76
C HIS A 38 14.85 11.97 8.33
N ALA A 39 13.76 11.39 7.81
CA ALA A 39 13.24 11.73 6.48
C ALA A 39 12.85 13.21 6.40
N ALA A 40 12.15 13.74 7.39
CA ALA A 40 11.76 15.15 7.44
C ALA A 40 12.99 16.09 7.48
N ALA A 41 14.00 15.76 8.28
CA ALA A 41 15.25 16.52 8.33
C ALA A 41 16.02 16.52 7.00
N ALA A 42 15.99 15.40 6.25
CA ALA A 42 16.58 15.33 4.91
C ALA A 42 15.83 16.24 3.93
N VAL A 43 14.50 16.22 3.97
CA VAL A 43 13.64 17.10 3.13
C VAL A 43 13.89 18.58 3.45
N ALA A 44 14.00 18.93 4.74
CA ALA A 44 14.32 20.30 5.15
C ALA A 44 15.69 20.80 4.62
N ARG A 45 16.61 19.86 4.30
CA ARG A 45 17.90 20.17 3.66
C ARG A 45 17.85 20.10 2.12
N GLY A 46 16.66 20.10 1.52
CA GLY A 46 16.48 20.11 0.07
C GLY A 46 16.61 18.71 -0.59
N ARG A 47 16.49 17.63 0.18
CA ARG A 47 16.40 16.28 -0.37
C ARG A 47 14.95 15.91 -0.66
N TYR A 48 14.77 14.80 -1.37
CA TYR A 48 13.48 14.18 -1.62
C TYR A 48 13.39 12.90 -0.79
N ALA A 49 12.23 12.59 -0.25
CA ALA A 49 11.98 11.36 0.47
C ALA A 49 10.78 10.64 -0.16
N ALA A 50 10.93 9.35 -0.38
CA ALA A 50 9.85 8.48 -0.84
C ALA A 50 9.93 7.16 -0.08
N GLY A 51 8.76 6.61 0.34
CA GLY A 51 8.76 5.45 1.20
C GLY A 51 7.37 4.96 1.54
N PHE A 52 7.30 4.16 2.60
CA PHE A 52 6.04 3.67 3.13
C PHE A 52 6.07 3.56 4.66
N LEU A 53 4.86 3.52 5.22
CA LEU A 53 4.58 3.08 6.57
C LEU A 53 3.75 1.80 6.48
N ALA A 54 4.15 0.75 7.20
CA ALA A 54 3.32 -0.44 7.35
C ALA A 54 2.14 -0.14 8.29
N TYR A 55 1.06 -0.89 8.15
CA TYR A 55 -0.12 -0.74 9.00
C TYR A 55 0.22 -0.90 10.49
N GLU A 56 1.12 -1.81 10.80
CA GLU A 56 1.59 -2.11 12.15
C GLU A 56 2.36 -0.94 12.80
N ALA A 57 2.76 0.07 12.04
CA ALA A 57 3.37 1.28 12.58
C ALA A 57 2.39 2.16 13.36
N ALA A 58 1.08 1.93 13.26
CA ALA A 58 0.04 2.75 13.89
C ALA A 58 0.23 2.90 15.40
N GLY A 59 0.63 1.84 16.10
CA GLY A 59 0.90 1.87 17.54
C GLY A 59 2.04 2.81 17.97
N ALA A 60 2.89 3.28 17.04
CA ALA A 60 3.90 4.29 17.33
C ALA A 60 3.30 5.70 17.48
N PHE A 61 2.09 5.92 16.97
CA PHE A 61 1.40 7.22 17.00
C PHE A 61 0.38 7.30 18.12
N ASP A 62 -0.37 6.21 18.31
CA ASP A 62 -1.39 6.12 19.35
C ASP A 62 -1.44 4.69 19.91
N PRO A 63 -1.23 4.48 21.24
CA PRO A 63 -1.26 3.16 21.86
C PRO A 63 -2.65 2.50 21.84
N ALA A 64 -3.72 3.25 21.58
CA ALA A 64 -5.07 2.70 21.39
C ALA A 64 -5.19 1.93 20.06
N LEU A 65 -4.34 2.23 19.09
CA LEU A 65 -4.33 1.55 17.78
C LEU A 65 -3.63 0.19 17.90
N ARG A 66 -4.42 -0.85 18.06
CA ARG A 66 -3.92 -2.23 18.17
C ARG A 66 -3.75 -2.85 16.78
N THR A 67 -2.58 -3.39 16.54
CA THR A 67 -2.22 -4.08 15.29
C THR A 67 -1.67 -5.47 15.60
N HIS A 68 -1.44 -6.27 14.57
CA HIS A 68 -0.63 -7.47 14.71
C HIS A 68 0.81 -7.12 15.09
N ALA A 69 1.55 -8.10 15.61
CA ALA A 69 2.97 -7.96 15.85
C ALA A 69 3.71 -7.65 14.54
N PRO A 70 4.78 -6.82 14.56
CA PRO A 70 5.59 -6.55 13.39
C PRO A 70 6.12 -7.84 12.75
N GLY A 71 5.94 -7.95 11.45
CA GLY A 71 6.49 -9.02 10.62
C GLY A 71 7.92 -8.72 10.12
N PRO A 72 8.40 -9.45 9.12
CA PRO A 72 9.72 -9.24 8.54
C PRO A 72 9.82 -7.95 7.68
N LEU A 73 8.70 -7.38 7.25
CA LEU A 73 8.65 -6.09 6.56
C LEU A 73 8.95 -4.96 7.55
N PRO A 74 9.79 -3.97 7.21
CA PRO A 74 9.98 -2.79 8.06
C PRO A 74 8.66 -2.06 8.34
N LEU A 75 8.52 -1.51 9.55
CA LEU A 75 7.39 -0.65 9.92
C LEU A 75 7.41 0.69 9.19
N ALA A 76 8.60 1.19 8.90
CA ALA A 76 8.81 2.38 8.08
C ALA A 76 10.06 2.17 7.22
N TRP A 77 10.00 2.61 5.99
CA TRP A 77 11.14 2.61 5.07
C TRP A 77 11.03 3.83 4.15
N PHE A 78 12.08 4.67 4.11
CA PHE A 78 12.16 5.84 3.24
C PHE A 78 13.51 5.92 2.58
N GLY A 79 13.56 5.89 1.25
CA GLY A 79 14.71 6.30 0.48
C GLY A 79 14.83 7.83 0.50
N LEU A 80 16.05 8.33 0.68
CA LEU A 80 16.38 9.75 0.68
C LEU A 80 17.21 10.06 -0.57
N TYR A 81 16.70 10.95 -1.43
CA TYR A 81 17.24 11.16 -2.77
C TYR A 81 17.75 12.59 -2.91
N LYS A 82 18.89 12.73 -3.58
CA LYS A 82 19.49 14.04 -3.89
C LYS A 82 18.70 14.77 -4.96
N ASN A 83 18.31 14.04 -5.99
CA ASN A 83 17.66 14.58 -7.17
C ASN A 83 16.14 14.46 -7.08
N PRO A 84 15.39 15.36 -7.73
CA PRO A 84 13.93 15.19 -7.88
C PRO A 84 13.60 13.89 -8.64
N PRO A 85 12.39 13.37 -8.49
CA PRO A 85 11.99 12.20 -9.27
C PRO A 85 12.01 12.50 -10.76
N LEU A 86 12.46 11.50 -11.52
CA LEU A 86 12.42 11.55 -12.97
C LEU A 86 10.99 11.34 -13.46
N ALA A 87 10.47 12.30 -14.22
CA ALA A 87 9.19 12.14 -14.87
C ALA A 87 9.32 11.24 -16.11
N GLY A 88 8.40 10.32 -16.26
CA GLY A 88 8.37 9.37 -17.39
C GLY A 88 6.99 9.32 -18.07
N PRO A 89 6.90 8.64 -19.21
CA PRO A 89 5.70 8.62 -20.08
C PRO A 89 4.50 7.88 -19.50
N GLY A 90 4.60 7.37 -18.27
CA GLY A 90 3.56 6.55 -17.67
C GLY A 90 3.74 5.05 -17.92
N PRO A 91 2.80 4.21 -17.47
CA PRO A 91 2.96 2.78 -17.50
C PRO A 91 2.94 2.24 -18.95
N GLY A 92 4.13 2.10 -19.54
CA GLY A 92 4.32 1.44 -20.84
C GLY A 92 3.84 -0.02 -20.82
N ARG A 93 3.86 -0.69 -21.98
CA ARG A 93 3.63 -2.14 -22.03
C ARG A 93 4.71 -2.86 -21.22
N PRO A 94 4.35 -3.87 -20.41
CA PRO A 94 5.37 -4.68 -19.75
C PRO A 94 6.10 -5.52 -20.78
N ASP A 95 7.42 -5.39 -20.83
CA ASP A 95 8.27 -6.18 -21.73
C ASP A 95 8.75 -7.48 -21.08
N GLY A 96 8.70 -7.54 -19.74
CA GLY A 96 9.14 -8.69 -18.95
C GLY A 96 8.11 -9.81 -18.89
N ARG A 97 8.60 -11.04 -18.68
CA ARG A 97 7.77 -12.22 -18.45
C ARG A 97 7.66 -12.52 -16.97
N TYR A 98 6.46 -12.87 -16.53
CA TYR A 98 6.22 -13.32 -15.15
C TYR A 98 5.17 -14.44 -15.14
N GLN A 99 5.14 -15.16 -14.04
CA GLN A 99 4.16 -16.19 -13.75
C GLN A 99 3.72 -16.11 -12.31
N VAL A 100 2.41 -16.14 -12.10
CA VAL A 100 1.78 -16.22 -10.76
C VAL A 100 1.08 -17.56 -10.67
N GLY A 101 1.36 -18.32 -9.64
CA GLY A 101 0.69 -19.58 -9.34
C GLY A 101 -0.73 -19.39 -8.82
N PRO A 102 -1.42 -20.47 -8.47
CA PRO A 102 -2.75 -20.41 -7.86
C PRO A 102 -2.69 -19.64 -6.54
N TRP A 103 -3.71 -18.81 -6.31
CA TRP A 103 -3.87 -18.06 -5.08
C TRP A 103 -4.49 -18.92 -3.97
N THR A 104 -3.87 -18.94 -2.81
CA THR A 104 -4.35 -19.65 -1.62
C THR A 104 -4.65 -18.65 -0.52
N PRO A 105 -5.89 -18.58 -0.02
CA PRO A 105 -6.23 -17.77 1.15
C PRO A 105 -5.48 -18.26 2.40
N LEU A 106 -4.89 -17.32 3.17
CA LEU A 106 -4.28 -17.64 4.45
C LEU A 106 -5.30 -17.70 5.61
N LEU A 107 -6.56 -17.39 5.32
CA LEU A 107 -7.68 -17.50 6.25
C LEU A 107 -8.61 -18.64 5.81
N PRO A 108 -8.88 -19.63 6.67
CA PRO A 108 -9.88 -20.68 6.38
C PRO A 108 -11.28 -20.10 6.17
N ALA A 109 -12.06 -20.70 5.26
CA ALA A 109 -13.42 -20.22 4.94
C ALA A 109 -14.35 -20.18 6.16
N GLY A 110 -14.21 -21.11 7.12
CA GLY A 110 -14.97 -21.08 8.39
C GLY A 110 -14.64 -19.85 9.23
N ALA A 111 -13.36 -19.50 9.36
CA ALA A 111 -12.93 -18.31 10.10
C ALA A 111 -13.41 -17.01 9.42
N TYR A 112 -13.40 -16.97 8.08
CA TYR A 112 -13.98 -15.84 7.33
C TYR A 112 -15.46 -15.66 7.65
N ARG A 113 -16.27 -16.73 7.58
CA ARG A 113 -17.71 -16.68 7.89
C ARG A 113 -17.99 -16.20 9.31
N ALA A 114 -17.27 -16.76 10.30
CA ALA A 114 -17.41 -16.35 11.69
C ALA A 114 -17.07 -14.85 11.90
N ALA A 115 -16.03 -14.36 11.23
CA ALA A 115 -15.68 -12.94 11.27
C ALA A 115 -16.78 -12.05 10.68
N ILE A 116 -17.37 -12.43 9.54
CA ILE A 116 -18.47 -11.68 8.91
C ILE A 116 -19.72 -11.68 9.80
N GLU A 117 -20.05 -12.80 10.42
CA GLU A 117 -21.18 -12.89 11.38
C GLU A 117 -20.94 -11.94 12.56
N ARG A 118 -19.72 -11.97 13.16
CA ARG A 118 -19.37 -11.05 14.24
C ARG A 118 -19.44 -9.58 13.83
N ILE A 119 -18.99 -9.23 12.63
CA ILE A 119 -19.09 -7.86 12.09
C ILE A 119 -20.56 -7.43 11.97
N ARG A 120 -21.43 -8.31 11.48
CA ARG A 120 -22.88 -8.04 11.39
C ARG A 120 -23.50 -7.78 12.77
N ASP A 121 -23.13 -8.59 13.78
CA ASP A 121 -23.60 -8.39 15.15
C ASP A 121 -23.19 -7.02 15.70
N LEU A 122 -21.94 -6.60 15.47
CA LEU A 122 -21.44 -5.28 15.88
C LEU A 122 -22.18 -4.12 15.18
N ILE A 123 -22.51 -4.30 13.91
CA ILE A 123 -23.30 -3.32 13.15
C ILE A 123 -24.74 -3.24 13.69
N VAL A 124 -25.37 -4.38 13.99
CA VAL A 124 -26.72 -4.43 14.56
C VAL A 124 -26.74 -3.81 15.95
N ALA A 125 -25.71 -4.05 16.76
CA ALA A 125 -25.57 -3.45 18.10
C ALA A 125 -25.29 -1.93 18.07
N GLY A 126 -24.91 -1.37 16.92
CA GLY A 126 -24.57 0.05 16.78
C GLY A 126 -23.14 0.40 17.19
N ASP A 127 -22.30 -0.60 17.46
CA ASP A 127 -20.89 -0.40 17.82
C ASP A 127 -20.08 0.15 16.64
N THR A 128 -20.47 -0.18 15.42
CA THR A 128 -19.88 0.32 14.17
C THR A 128 -20.90 0.32 13.05
N TYR A 129 -20.68 1.09 12.00
CA TYR A 129 -21.54 1.11 10.82
C TYR A 129 -20.85 0.52 9.57
N GLN A 130 -19.53 0.33 9.62
CA GLN A 130 -18.73 -0.19 8.50
C GLN A 130 -17.44 -0.83 9.02
N VAL A 131 -17.05 -1.95 8.43
CA VAL A 131 -15.76 -2.60 8.68
C VAL A 131 -15.12 -2.99 7.34
N ASN A 132 -13.86 -2.62 7.14
CA ASN A 132 -13.04 -3.15 6.06
C ASN A 132 -12.36 -4.42 6.55
N TYR A 133 -12.88 -5.58 6.16
CA TYR A 133 -12.31 -6.85 6.54
C TYR A 133 -11.41 -7.41 5.45
N THR A 134 -10.13 -7.57 5.76
CA THR A 134 -9.12 -8.04 4.82
C THR A 134 -8.44 -9.31 5.32
N PHE A 135 -7.96 -10.13 4.39
CA PHE A 135 -7.10 -11.27 4.68
C PHE A 135 -6.13 -11.49 3.52
N PRO A 136 -4.91 -12.03 3.80
CA PRO A 136 -3.91 -12.21 2.77
C PRO A 136 -4.20 -13.45 1.92
N LEU A 137 -3.85 -13.34 0.64
CA LEU A 137 -3.72 -14.44 -0.30
C LEU A 137 -2.23 -14.68 -0.58
N GLN A 138 -1.84 -15.92 -0.76
CA GLN A 138 -0.48 -16.32 -1.10
C GLN A 138 -0.44 -17.04 -2.44
N ALA A 139 0.57 -16.75 -3.25
CA ALA A 139 0.86 -17.46 -4.49
C ALA A 139 2.37 -17.55 -4.71
N ALA A 140 2.82 -18.59 -5.40
CA ALA A 140 4.18 -18.64 -5.93
C ALA A 140 4.33 -17.60 -7.06
N PHE A 141 5.44 -16.88 -7.07
CA PHE A 141 5.75 -15.91 -8.11
C PHE A 141 7.12 -16.19 -8.72
N ARG A 142 7.24 -16.03 -10.04
CA ARG A 142 8.51 -16.09 -10.77
C ARG A 142 8.53 -15.04 -11.85
N GLY A 143 9.70 -14.44 -12.10
CA GLY A 143 9.94 -13.52 -13.20
C GLY A 143 10.00 -12.05 -12.80
N ASP A 144 9.62 -11.20 -13.73
CA ASP A 144 9.76 -9.74 -13.61
C ASP A 144 8.62 -9.12 -12.80
N THR A 145 8.94 -8.63 -11.61
CA THR A 145 7.99 -7.97 -10.71
C THR A 145 7.53 -6.61 -11.23
N LEU A 146 8.38 -5.89 -12.00
CA LEU A 146 7.99 -4.61 -12.59
C LEU A 146 6.98 -4.83 -13.72
N ALA A 147 7.16 -5.87 -14.54
CA ALA A 147 6.18 -6.25 -15.56
C ALA A 147 4.82 -6.61 -14.94
N TRP A 148 4.83 -7.33 -13.83
CA TRP A 148 3.61 -7.63 -13.08
C TRP A 148 2.97 -6.36 -12.50
N PHE A 149 3.76 -5.48 -11.88
CA PHE A 149 3.26 -4.18 -11.39
C PHE A 149 2.56 -3.39 -12.50
N ARG A 150 3.18 -3.30 -13.70
CA ARG A 150 2.59 -2.62 -14.85
C ARG A 150 1.25 -3.24 -15.28
N CYS A 151 1.14 -4.56 -15.17
CA CYS A 151 -0.11 -5.27 -15.43
C CYS A 151 -1.18 -4.91 -14.39
N LEU A 152 -0.83 -4.90 -13.10
CA LEU A 152 -1.74 -4.51 -12.02
C LEU A 152 -2.24 -3.07 -12.18
N CYS A 153 -1.35 -2.11 -12.48
CA CYS A 153 -1.73 -0.72 -12.72
C CYS A 153 -2.77 -0.58 -13.82
N ARG A 154 -2.59 -1.32 -14.93
CA ARG A 154 -3.55 -1.27 -16.06
C ARG A 154 -4.87 -1.94 -15.72
N ALA A 155 -4.84 -3.09 -15.04
CA ALA A 155 -6.05 -3.80 -14.66
C ALA A 155 -6.90 -3.00 -13.65
N GLN A 156 -6.25 -2.37 -12.69
CA GLN A 156 -6.91 -1.60 -11.63
C GLN A 156 -7.33 -0.20 -12.09
N GLN A 157 -6.65 0.37 -13.12
CA GLN A 157 -6.84 1.75 -13.56
C GLN A 157 -6.76 2.77 -12.41
N ALA A 158 -5.93 2.48 -11.40
CA ALA A 158 -5.79 3.28 -10.20
C ALA A 158 -4.80 4.44 -10.40
N ASP A 159 -5.07 5.56 -9.70
CA ASP A 159 -4.24 6.77 -9.79
C ASP A 159 -3.05 6.78 -8.81
N PHE A 160 -3.05 5.86 -7.83
CA PHE A 160 -2.07 5.85 -6.73
C PHE A 160 -1.32 4.52 -6.67
N CYS A 161 -0.68 4.17 -7.79
CA CYS A 161 0.13 2.96 -7.88
C CYS A 161 1.58 3.26 -7.48
N ALA A 162 2.18 2.34 -6.70
CA ALA A 162 3.56 2.45 -6.28
C ALA A 162 4.28 1.10 -6.36
N TYR A 163 5.49 1.12 -6.91
CA TYR A 163 6.44 0.01 -6.85
C TYR A 163 7.61 0.43 -5.97
N VAL A 164 7.91 -0.36 -4.95
CA VAL A 164 9.01 -0.10 -4.03
C VAL A 164 9.93 -1.31 -4.01
N ASP A 165 11.21 -1.12 -4.32
CA ASP A 165 12.22 -2.15 -4.15
C ASP A 165 13.09 -1.82 -2.93
N THR A 166 12.93 -2.58 -1.83
CA THR A 166 13.75 -2.42 -0.62
C THR A 166 15.03 -3.26 -0.65
N GLY A 167 15.31 -3.95 -1.78
CA GLY A 167 16.33 -4.97 -1.89
C GLY A 167 15.87 -6.34 -1.42
N ARG A 168 15.28 -6.43 -0.23
CA ARG A 168 14.74 -7.68 0.33
C ARG A 168 13.29 -7.93 -0.09
N PHE A 169 12.48 -6.88 -0.14
CA PHE A 169 11.06 -6.94 -0.49
C PHE A 169 10.76 -6.05 -1.69
N ARG A 170 9.81 -6.47 -2.49
CA ARG A 170 9.19 -5.66 -3.53
C ARG A 170 7.72 -5.48 -3.20
N LEU A 171 7.30 -4.23 -3.01
CA LEU A 171 5.92 -3.87 -2.75
C LEU A 171 5.31 -3.34 -4.05
N LEU A 172 4.19 -3.93 -4.45
CA LEU A 172 3.45 -3.55 -5.63
C LEU A 172 2.06 -3.09 -5.17
N SER A 173 1.89 -1.79 -5.01
CA SER A 173 0.63 -1.19 -4.58
C SER A 173 -0.14 -0.69 -5.80
N ALA A 174 -1.39 -1.09 -5.92
CA ALA A 174 -2.33 -0.59 -6.92
C ALA A 174 -3.55 0.01 -6.21
N SER A 175 -3.34 1.13 -5.51
CA SER A 175 -4.37 1.76 -4.68
C SER A 175 -5.27 2.69 -5.50
N PRO A 176 -6.60 2.55 -5.37
CA PRO A 176 -7.55 3.50 -5.93
C PRO A 176 -7.71 4.75 -5.07
N GLU A 177 -7.18 4.77 -3.85
CA GLU A 177 -7.48 5.75 -2.81
C GLU A 177 -6.29 6.66 -2.53
N LEU A 178 -6.54 7.97 -2.46
CA LEU A 178 -5.60 8.96 -1.94
C LEU A 178 -5.75 9.04 -0.42
N PHE A 179 -4.71 8.61 0.30
CA PHE A 179 -4.67 8.76 1.75
C PHE A 179 -4.73 10.24 2.13
N PHE A 180 -3.75 11.04 1.72
CA PHE A 180 -3.82 12.50 1.76
C PHE A 180 -2.79 13.13 0.82
N ARG A 181 -3.05 14.39 0.48
CA ARG A 181 -2.09 15.29 -0.17
C ARG A 181 -2.06 16.59 0.63
N LEU A 182 -0.85 17.05 0.94
CA LEU A 182 -0.64 18.33 1.60
C LEU A 182 0.09 19.27 0.65
N GLY A 183 -0.43 20.46 0.42
CA GLY A 183 0.19 21.47 -0.44
C GLY A 183 -0.59 22.78 -0.45
N GLY A 184 0.12 23.90 -0.60
CA GLY A 184 -0.52 25.20 -0.64
C GLY A 184 -1.34 25.57 0.61
N GLY A 185 -0.99 25.01 1.79
CA GLY A 185 -1.76 25.22 3.02
C GLY A 185 -3.05 24.43 3.12
N ALA A 186 -3.37 23.57 2.14
CA ALA A 186 -4.55 22.72 2.13
C ALA A 186 -4.19 21.24 2.25
N ILE A 187 -5.06 20.46 2.88
CA ILE A 187 -5.02 19.01 2.92
C ILE A 187 -6.17 18.45 2.08
N GLU A 188 -5.86 17.51 1.20
CA GLU A 188 -6.83 16.81 0.36
C GLU A 188 -6.82 15.34 0.72
N THR A 189 -8.00 14.74 0.92
CA THR A 189 -8.21 13.28 1.04
C THR A 189 -9.27 12.85 0.05
N ARG A 190 -9.19 11.62 -0.45
CA ARG A 190 -10.20 11.03 -1.36
C ARG A 190 -10.58 9.65 -0.88
N PRO A 191 -11.32 9.55 0.25
CA PRO A 191 -11.72 8.27 0.80
C PRO A 191 -12.73 7.59 -0.14
N MET A 192 -12.49 6.31 -0.43
CA MET A 192 -13.43 5.49 -1.18
C MET A 192 -14.34 4.72 -0.23
N LYS A 193 -15.58 4.54 -0.66
CA LYS A 193 -16.56 3.66 -0.02
C LYS A 193 -16.92 2.57 -1.02
N GLY A 194 -16.91 1.31 -0.57
CA GLY A 194 -17.39 0.19 -1.35
C GLY A 194 -18.92 0.17 -1.34
N THR A 195 -19.54 0.23 -2.52
CA THR A 195 -20.97 0.04 -2.68
C THR A 195 -21.24 -0.99 -3.77
N ALA A 196 -22.22 -1.84 -3.56
CA ALA A 196 -22.78 -2.72 -4.56
C ALA A 196 -24.26 -2.42 -4.70
N HIS A 197 -24.80 -2.56 -5.91
CA HIS A 197 -26.24 -2.49 -6.10
C HIS A 197 -26.91 -3.63 -5.33
N ARG A 198 -27.91 -3.29 -4.56
CA ARG A 198 -28.75 -4.28 -3.91
C ARG A 198 -29.56 -5.05 -4.97
N GLY A 199 -29.64 -6.34 -4.84
CA GLY A 199 -30.55 -7.13 -5.64
C GLY A 199 -32.01 -6.75 -5.36
N ARG A 200 -32.87 -6.87 -6.37
CA ARG A 200 -34.32 -6.60 -6.21
C ARG A 200 -35.02 -7.64 -5.36
N TRP A 201 -34.39 -8.82 -5.24
CA TRP A 201 -34.85 -9.95 -4.42
C TRP A 201 -33.65 -10.80 -3.94
N PRO A 202 -33.87 -11.69 -2.93
CA PRO A 202 -32.75 -12.42 -2.29
C PRO A 202 -31.88 -13.27 -3.21
N GLU A 203 -32.44 -13.78 -4.32
CA GLU A 203 -31.67 -14.58 -5.29
C GLU A 203 -30.70 -13.74 -6.11
N GLU A 204 -31.06 -12.50 -6.41
CA GLU A 204 -30.20 -11.53 -7.11
C GLU A 204 -29.10 -10.98 -6.19
N ASP A 205 -29.40 -10.83 -4.90
CA ASP A 205 -28.43 -10.42 -3.87
C ASP A 205 -27.34 -11.47 -3.58
N ARG A 206 -27.56 -12.73 -3.96
CA ARG A 206 -26.62 -13.84 -3.74
C ARG A 206 -25.61 -14.04 -4.86
N ARG A 207 -25.71 -13.31 -5.96
CA ARG A 207 -24.81 -13.38 -7.11
C ARG A 207 -23.65 -12.42 -6.94
#